data_de49dcf71a4dfe11a1e55857d98367ff
#
_entry.id   de49dcf71a4dfe11a1e55857d98367ff
#
_cell.length_a   1.000
_cell.length_b   1.000
_cell.length_c   1.000
_cell.angle_alpha   90.00
_cell.angle_beta   90.00
_cell.angle_gamma   90.00
#
_symmetry.space_group_name_H-M   'P 1'
#
loop_
_entity.id
_entity.type
_entity.pdbx_description
1 polymer ?
#
loop_
_entity_poly.entity_id
_entity_poly.type
_entity_poly.pdbx_seq_one_letter_code
_entity_poly.pdbx_strand_id
1 'polypeptide(L)'
;MANSVVEANEVFLNGVYYPTTRPVRSTLASIYPAKVVIGDTTKDSQLRSSIIAWADWRGGIGINRMEGAGGVNRAWYSTCQLRYKNHLVLPGLATESSSPSHSLTDATIGAINTLSSEVYAFWNGSVSESPKLFKYNNTGDSWGSALTQSATDQVTDSVVFTDAGGTTYLVFAHYDTNGSGYTYSSDGSSWTTDTTDTKYVTVWDERLWGISHVGQLWYATTIGTEVNDAVLPLPDGSVTALFVARNAAGIPIIYAATTEGLFAHNADNAMFEETQMAFPTHPDNGKGTVRWRDSVYIPAGNGIYKYINGSNAAVITVVGPDRDDGLPSDKRGAIRMLAGTHNELLAGLDAQTAPSTISSTDMPYQWSSHQGSPVIAGDSGYSLIAGYNDMGWEVKWQASTSGKAIDSIHVSGAYSKYRVWWGHNDIVHFMDLPKDVINPSEVSEFAYALQGVHETPWFNAGQSEVDKLALN
;
A
#
# COMPACT_ATOMS: atom_id res chain seq x y z
N MET A 1 -34.59 -28.44 26.30
CA MET A 1 -33.84 -27.59 25.35
C MET A 1 -32.83 -26.81 26.18
N ALA A 2 -31.57 -27.14 26.07
CA ALA A 2 -30.53 -26.40 26.79
C ALA A 2 -30.33 -25.07 26.07
N ASN A 3 -30.58 -23.98 26.73
CA ASN A 3 -30.20 -22.67 26.26
C ASN A 3 -28.68 -22.65 26.06
N SER A 4 -28.24 -22.63 24.83
CA SER A 4 -26.85 -22.30 24.54
C SER A 4 -26.66 -20.84 24.94
N VAL A 5 -25.97 -20.63 26.06
CA VAL A 5 -25.47 -19.28 26.39
C VAL A 5 -24.46 -18.90 25.32
N VAL A 6 -24.81 -17.94 24.51
CA VAL A 6 -23.88 -17.31 23.59
C VAL A 6 -22.85 -16.58 24.45
N GLU A 7 -21.68 -17.15 24.59
CA GLU A 7 -20.59 -16.48 25.28
C GLU A 7 -20.08 -15.33 24.39
N ALA A 8 -19.74 -14.20 25.00
CA ALA A 8 -19.36 -12.94 24.33
C ALA A 8 -18.08 -13.03 23.44
N ASN A 9 -17.54 -14.21 23.24
CA ASN A 9 -16.28 -14.48 22.55
C ASN A 9 -16.45 -15.51 21.43
N GLU A 10 -17.53 -15.43 20.69
CA GLU A 10 -17.79 -16.30 19.53
C GLU A 10 -17.84 -15.49 18.25
N VAL A 11 -17.28 -16.04 17.17
CA VAL A 11 -17.42 -15.51 15.82
C VAL A 11 -18.43 -16.34 15.06
N PHE A 12 -19.41 -15.68 14.45
CA PHE A 12 -20.42 -16.32 13.62
C PHE A 12 -19.92 -16.36 12.16
N LEU A 13 -19.65 -17.55 11.63
CA LEU A 13 -19.21 -17.76 10.24
C LEU A 13 -20.13 -18.80 9.59
N ASN A 14 -20.68 -18.47 8.43
CA ASN A 14 -21.52 -19.37 7.63
C ASN A 14 -22.63 -20.08 8.42
N GLY A 15 -23.30 -19.39 9.32
CA GLY A 15 -24.37 -19.96 10.13
C GLY A 15 -23.90 -20.72 11.37
N VAL A 16 -22.60 -20.74 11.70
CA VAL A 16 -22.03 -21.45 12.82
C VAL A 16 -21.25 -20.50 13.74
N TYR A 17 -21.39 -20.68 15.05
CA TYR A 17 -20.65 -19.94 16.07
C TYR A 17 -19.32 -20.65 16.40
N TYR A 18 -18.22 -19.90 16.37
CA TYR A 18 -16.87 -20.35 16.70
C TYR A 18 -16.31 -19.60 17.89
N PRO A 19 -15.93 -20.26 18.99
CA PRO A 19 -15.35 -19.58 20.14
C PRO A 19 -13.94 -19.06 19.82
N THR A 20 -13.69 -17.81 20.19
CA THR A 20 -12.44 -17.09 19.90
C THR A 20 -11.39 -17.21 21.00
N THR A 21 -11.76 -17.66 22.21
CA THR A 21 -10.91 -17.56 23.40
C THR A 21 -10.52 -18.89 24.06
N ARG A 22 -10.90 -20.04 23.53
CA ARG A 22 -10.56 -21.30 24.17
C ARG A 22 -9.22 -21.88 23.76
N PRO A 23 -8.39 -22.33 24.71
CA PRO A 23 -7.22 -23.10 24.39
C PRO A 23 -7.63 -24.41 23.71
N VAL A 24 -7.04 -24.67 22.59
CA VAL A 24 -7.34 -25.58 21.50
C VAL A 24 -7.45 -27.08 21.89
N ARG A 25 -7.31 -27.48 23.14
CA ARG A 25 -6.94 -28.87 23.43
C ARG A 25 -8.00 -29.97 23.24
N SER A 26 -9.26 -29.67 23.28
CA SER A 26 -10.24 -30.77 23.18
C SER A 26 -11.56 -30.38 22.51
N THR A 27 -11.78 -29.12 22.28
CA THR A 27 -13.08 -28.59 21.84
C THR A 27 -13.15 -28.30 20.35
N LEU A 28 -12.02 -28.22 19.65
CA LEU A 28 -12.01 -28.07 18.19
C LEU A 28 -12.81 -29.19 17.50
N ALA A 29 -12.76 -30.40 18.03
CA ALA A 29 -13.52 -31.53 17.50
C ALA A 29 -15.05 -31.33 17.63
N SER A 30 -15.51 -30.55 18.61
CA SER A 30 -16.93 -30.31 18.83
C SER A 30 -17.47 -29.05 18.11
N ILE A 31 -16.58 -28.20 17.64
CA ILE A 31 -16.94 -26.90 17.01
C ILE A 31 -17.21 -27.07 15.52
N TYR A 32 -16.65 -28.10 14.88
CA TYR A 32 -16.81 -28.35 13.46
C TYR A 32 -17.79 -29.49 13.20
N PRO A 33 -19.08 -29.20 13.05
CA PRO A 33 -20.07 -30.21 12.79
C PRO A 33 -20.06 -30.76 11.35
N ALA A 34 -19.18 -30.28 10.50
CA ALA A 34 -19.07 -30.79 9.13
C ALA A 34 -18.57 -32.24 9.15
N LYS A 35 -19.49 -33.14 9.40
CA LYS A 35 -19.29 -34.56 9.17
C LYS A 35 -19.35 -34.80 7.68
N VAL A 36 -18.20 -34.89 7.03
CA VAL A 36 -18.14 -35.49 5.71
C VAL A 36 -18.14 -36.99 5.93
N VAL A 37 -19.27 -37.65 5.71
CA VAL A 37 -19.37 -39.10 5.72
C VAL A 37 -18.84 -39.60 4.39
N ILE A 38 -17.60 -40.05 4.37
CA ILE A 38 -17.00 -40.70 3.20
C ILE A 38 -17.02 -42.21 3.48
N GLY A 39 -17.85 -42.99 2.77
CA GLY A 39 -17.84 -44.42 2.80
C GLY A 39 -19.21 -45.07 2.90
N ASP A 40 -19.24 -46.37 2.62
CA ASP A 40 -20.41 -47.22 2.72
C ASP A 40 -20.88 -47.30 4.19
N THR A 41 -22.05 -46.75 4.45
CA THR A 41 -22.65 -46.70 5.77
C THR A 41 -23.18 -48.05 6.26
N THR A 42 -23.04 -49.12 5.46
CA THR A 42 -23.57 -50.44 5.77
C THR A 42 -22.61 -51.33 6.54
N LYS A 43 -21.38 -50.96 6.66
CA LYS A 43 -20.39 -51.72 7.40
C LYS A 43 -19.69 -50.88 8.44
N ASP A 44 -20.17 -51.06 9.64
CA ASP A 44 -19.51 -50.80 10.90
C ASP A 44 -19.03 -49.38 11.18
N SER A 45 -19.82 -48.70 11.93
CA SER A 45 -19.60 -47.77 13.04
C SER A 45 -18.31 -46.93 13.12
N GLN A 46 -17.44 -46.94 12.17
CA GLN A 46 -16.34 -45.97 12.10
C GLN A 46 -16.63 -44.89 11.06
N LEU A 47 -17.62 -44.06 11.35
CA LEU A 47 -17.74 -42.74 10.76
C LEU A 47 -16.43 -42.00 11.03
N ARG A 48 -15.51 -42.07 10.10
CA ARG A 48 -14.34 -41.18 10.14
C ARG A 48 -14.79 -39.80 9.74
N SER A 49 -15.20 -39.01 10.74
CA SER A 49 -15.35 -37.60 10.53
C SER A 49 -13.98 -36.97 10.38
N SER A 50 -13.68 -36.50 9.20
CA SER A 50 -12.49 -35.67 9.00
C SER A 50 -12.80 -34.27 9.53
N ILE A 51 -12.14 -33.90 10.61
CA ILE A 51 -12.22 -32.53 11.14
C ILE A 51 -11.09 -31.75 10.53
N ILE A 52 -11.42 -30.64 9.90
CA ILE A 52 -10.45 -29.69 9.40
C ILE A 52 -10.56 -28.45 10.27
N ALA A 53 -9.45 -28.14 10.92
CA ALA A 53 -9.31 -26.96 11.72
C ALA A 53 -8.39 -25.96 11.02
N TRP A 54 -8.90 -24.79 10.74
CA TRP A 54 -8.11 -23.66 10.30
C TRP A 54 -7.93 -22.70 11.47
N ALA A 55 -6.80 -22.77 12.11
CA ALA A 55 -6.51 -22.00 13.32
C ALA A 55 -5.39 -20.99 13.12
N ASP A 56 -4.76 -20.94 11.97
CA ASP A 56 -3.64 -20.06 11.68
C ASP A 56 -3.83 -19.42 10.31
N TRP A 57 -4.02 -18.11 10.30
CA TRP A 57 -4.22 -17.29 9.10
C TRP A 57 -3.06 -16.30 8.87
N ARG A 58 -1.96 -16.44 9.62
CA ARG A 58 -0.83 -15.49 9.57
C ARG A 58 -0.13 -15.42 8.23
N GLY A 59 -0.34 -16.39 7.36
CA GLY A 59 0.07 -16.30 5.96
C GLY A 59 -0.62 -15.19 5.17
N GLY A 60 -1.67 -14.59 5.74
CA GLY A 60 -2.34 -13.41 5.20
C GLY A 60 -3.36 -13.72 4.11
N ILE A 61 -3.64 -12.70 3.30
CA ILE A 61 -4.54 -12.76 2.14
C ILE A 61 -3.75 -13.05 0.85
N GLY A 62 -4.46 -13.26 -0.25
CA GLY A 62 -3.86 -13.38 -1.57
C GLY A 62 -3.51 -14.80 -1.95
N ILE A 63 -4.44 -15.71 -1.79
CA ILE A 63 -4.34 -17.09 -2.32
C ILE A 63 -5.47 -17.34 -3.30
N ASN A 64 -5.18 -18.14 -4.31
CA ASN A 64 -6.20 -18.58 -5.25
C ASN A 64 -7.37 -19.24 -4.51
N ARG A 65 -8.58 -18.77 -4.79
CA ARG A 65 -9.81 -19.29 -4.21
C ARG A 65 -10.00 -20.79 -4.51
N MET A 66 -9.51 -21.26 -5.65
CA MET A 66 -9.65 -22.65 -6.12
C MET A 66 -8.57 -23.56 -5.57
N GLU A 67 -7.54 -23.04 -4.94
CA GLU A 67 -6.48 -23.83 -4.34
C GLU A 67 -6.99 -24.51 -3.09
N GLY A 68 -6.84 -25.83 -3.06
CA GLY A 68 -7.32 -26.62 -1.93
C GLY A 68 -6.66 -26.22 -0.61
N ALA A 69 -7.44 -26.12 0.43
CA ALA A 69 -7.03 -25.66 1.76
C ALA A 69 -6.05 -26.57 2.52
N GLY A 70 -5.40 -27.48 1.82
CA GLY A 70 -4.45 -28.44 2.42
C GLY A 70 -3.17 -27.74 2.88
N GLY A 71 -3.15 -27.30 4.13
CA GLY A 71 -1.94 -26.81 4.78
C GLY A 71 -1.60 -25.34 4.54
N VAL A 72 -2.47 -24.59 3.95
CA VAL A 72 -2.24 -23.15 3.70
C VAL A 72 -2.82 -22.33 4.85
N ASN A 73 -1.97 -21.55 5.47
CA ASN A 73 -2.32 -20.62 6.54
C ASN A 73 -2.74 -19.25 5.99
N ARG A 74 -3.52 -19.23 4.91
CA ARG A 74 -3.94 -18.03 4.20
C ARG A 74 -5.44 -17.99 3.98
N ALA A 75 -5.98 -16.77 4.01
CA ALA A 75 -7.32 -16.47 3.55
C ALA A 75 -7.30 -16.08 2.07
N TRP A 76 -8.38 -16.32 1.37
CA TRP A 76 -8.54 -15.75 0.04
C TRP A 76 -8.69 -14.23 0.14
N TYR A 77 -9.56 -13.77 1.03
CA TYR A 77 -9.74 -12.36 1.34
C TYR A 77 -10.14 -12.18 2.81
N SER A 78 -9.64 -11.15 3.46
CA SER A 78 -10.07 -10.80 4.81
C SER A 78 -9.79 -9.35 5.13
N THR A 79 -10.76 -8.67 5.72
CA THR A 79 -10.56 -7.37 6.36
C THR A 79 -10.23 -7.52 7.85
N CYS A 80 -10.34 -8.73 8.42
CA CYS A 80 -9.90 -8.99 9.78
C CYS A 80 -8.37 -9.00 9.88
N GLN A 81 -7.85 -8.67 11.05
CA GLN A 81 -6.41 -8.79 11.34
C GLN A 81 -6.06 -10.28 11.48
N LEU A 82 -5.11 -10.76 10.67
CA LEU A 82 -4.75 -12.17 10.55
C LEU A 82 -3.45 -12.55 11.28
N ARG A 83 -2.77 -11.58 11.88
CA ARG A 83 -1.46 -11.76 12.51
C ARG A 83 -1.46 -12.63 13.77
N TYR A 84 -2.62 -12.91 14.31
CA TYR A 84 -2.76 -13.63 15.57
C TYR A 84 -3.10 -15.10 15.33
N LYS A 85 -2.31 -15.99 15.91
CA LYS A 85 -2.61 -17.42 15.86
C LYS A 85 -3.87 -17.72 16.68
N ASN A 86 -4.78 -18.51 16.11
CA ASN A 86 -6.04 -18.92 16.70
C ASN A 86 -7.06 -17.81 16.95
N HIS A 87 -6.84 -16.61 16.42
CA HIS A 87 -7.74 -15.48 16.59
C HIS A 87 -7.96 -14.76 15.26
N LEU A 88 -9.20 -14.34 15.04
CA LEU A 88 -9.53 -13.28 14.08
C LEU A 88 -9.87 -12.04 14.89
N VAL A 89 -9.20 -10.95 14.59
CA VAL A 89 -9.43 -9.67 15.28
C VAL A 89 -10.04 -8.69 14.28
N LEU A 90 -11.00 -7.90 14.72
CA LEU A 90 -11.63 -6.90 13.87
C LEU A 90 -10.58 -5.91 13.33
N PRO A 91 -10.81 -5.34 12.14
CA PRO A 91 -9.90 -4.34 11.58
C PRO A 91 -9.87 -3.07 12.42
N GLY A 92 -8.82 -2.28 12.28
CA GLY A 92 -8.77 -0.94 12.85
C GLY A 92 -9.81 -0.02 12.21
N LEU A 93 -10.29 0.93 12.99
CA LEU A 93 -11.23 1.94 12.49
C LEU A 93 -10.44 3.03 11.74
N ALA A 94 -10.73 3.16 10.46
CA ALA A 94 -10.31 4.31 9.67
C ALA A 94 -11.29 5.47 9.88
N THR A 95 -10.75 6.66 9.97
CA THR A 95 -11.52 7.91 10.10
C THR A 95 -11.35 8.73 8.82
N GLU A 96 -12.44 9.18 8.25
CA GLU A 96 -12.43 10.20 7.21
C GLU A 96 -12.24 11.55 7.87
N SER A 97 -11.20 12.29 7.48
CA SER A 97 -11.07 13.67 7.92
C SER A 97 -12.07 14.55 7.19
N SER A 98 -12.52 15.63 7.82
CA SER A 98 -13.40 16.60 7.17
C SER A 98 -12.73 17.15 5.91
N SER A 99 -13.40 17.05 4.76
CA SER A 99 -12.86 17.62 3.51
C SER A 99 -12.69 19.12 3.62
N PRO A 100 -11.57 19.69 3.12
CA PRO A 100 -11.42 21.13 3.07
C PRO A 100 -12.38 21.74 2.07
N SER A 101 -12.73 23.00 2.28
CA SER A 101 -13.48 23.76 1.28
C SER A 101 -12.55 24.14 0.12
N HIS A 102 -12.62 23.40 -0.96
CA HIS A 102 -11.94 23.72 -2.22
C HIS A 102 -12.92 23.67 -3.39
N SER A 103 -12.55 24.31 -4.49
CA SER A 103 -13.34 24.38 -5.72
C SER A 103 -12.69 23.58 -6.86
N LEU A 104 -11.83 22.61 -6.52
CA LEU A 104 -11.14 21.79 -7.51
C LEU A 104 -12.08 20.74 -8.11
N THR A 105 -11.94 20.50 -9.39
CA THR A 105 -12.66 19.46 -10.14
C THR A 105 -11.83 18.18 -10.13
N ASP A 106 -12.48 17.04 -9.91
CA ASP A 106 -11.83 15.72 -9.86
C ASP A 106 -10.58 15.70 -8.95
N ALA A 107 -10.71 16.32 -7.77
CA ALA A 107 -9.60 16.48 -6.87
C ALA A 107 -9.01 15.16 -6.41
N THR A 108 -7.68 15.09 -6.35
CA THR A 108 -6.89 13.96 -5.85
C THR A 108 -5.86 14.45 -4.83
N ILE A 109 -5.35 13.54 -4.00
CA ILE A 109 -4.35 13.90 -2.98
C ILE A 109 -2.95 13.63 -3.53
N GLY A 110 -2.30 14.67 -4.07
CA GLY A 110 -0.99 14.55 -4.71
C GLY A 110 0.14 14.16 -3.75
N ALA A 111 0.13 14.67 -2.53
CA ALA A 111 1.09 14.33 -1.49
C ALA A 111 0.56 14.59 -0.09
N ILE A 112 1.01 13.80 0.89
CA ILE A 112 0.79 14.03 2.32
C ILE A 112 2.16 13.96 3.00
N ASN A 113 2.49 14.94 3.86
CA ASN A 113 3.73 14.92 4.61
C ASN A 113 3.61 15.67 5.94
N THR A 114 4.66 15.62 6.76
CA THR A 114 4.69 16.21 8.11
C THR A 114 5.87 17.16 8.25
N LEU A 115 5.59 18.38 8.73
CA LEU A 115 6.60 19.36 9.13
C LEU A 115 6.33 19.79 10.57
N SER A 116 7.34 19.77 11.44
CA SER A 116 7.24 20.26 12.82
C SER A 116 6.04 19.72 13.60
N SER A 117 5.77 18.42 13.47
CA SER A 117 4.64 17.72 14.10
C SER A 117 3.25 18.13 13.57
N GLU A 118 3.16 18.76 12.43
CA GLU A 118 1.92 19.12 11.75
C GLU A 118 1.82 18.43 10.40
N VAL A 119 0.62 17.98 10.02
CA VAL A 119 0.37 17.27 8.77
C VAL A 119 -0.14 18.23 7.72
N TYR A 120 0.45 18.11 6.54
CA TYR A 120 0.10 18.88 5.35
C TYR A 120 -0.29 17.94 4.23
N ALA A 121 -1.28 18.32 3.43
CA ALA A 121 -1.68 17.58 2.25
C ALA A 121 -1.99 18.52 1.09
N PHE A 122 -1.59 18.11 -0.13
CA PHE A 122 -1.89 18.80 -1.36
C PHE A 122 -3.05 18.13 -2.09
N TRP A 123 -4.03 18.95 -2.45
CA TRP A 123 -5.10 18.60 -3.36
C TRP A 123 -4.73 19.09 -4.76
N ASN A 124 -4.54 18.14 -5.66
CA ASN A 124 -4.47 18.37 -7.09
C ASN A 124 -5.88 18.49 -7.65
N GLY A 125 -6.09 19.35 -8.63
CA GLY A 125 -7.33 19.42 -9.39
C GLY A 125 -7.15 18.88 -10.81
N SER A 126 -7.98 19.33 -11.72
CA SER A 126 -7.76 19.12 -13.16
C SER A 126 -6.50 19.85 -13.62
N VAL A 127 -5.93 19.44 -14.77
CA VAL A 127 -4.67 20.01 -15.32
C VAL A 127 -4.69 21.54 -15.57
N SER A 128 -5.84 22.18 -15.46
CA SER A 128 -5.99 23.63 -15.60
C SER A 128 -6.24 24.36 -14.26
N GLU A 129 -6.24 23.63 -13.15
CA GLU A 129 -6.51 24.17 -11.82
C GLU A 129 -5.27 24.16 -10.95
N SER A 130 -5.08 25.23 -10.20
CA SER A 130 -3.94 25.35 -9.27
C SER A 130 -4.14 24.44 -8.05
N PRO A 131 -3.20 23.57 -7.72
CA PRO A 131 -3.24 22.75 -6.51
C PRO A 131 -3.37 23.59 -5.25
N LYS A 132 -3.98 23.02 -4.24
CA LYS A 132 -4.17 23.67 -2.93
C LYS A 132 -3.56 22.87 -1.82
N LEU A 133 -2.76 23.54 -0.99
CA LEU A 133 -2.19 22.96 0.20
C LEU A 133 -3.07 23.29 1.41
N PHE A 134 -3.31 22.28 2.22
CA PHE A 134 -4.01 22.44 3.49
C PHE A 134 -3.19 21.85 4.63
N LYS A 135 -3.36 22.48 5.79
CA LYS A 135 -2.78 22.03 7.07
C LYS A 135 -3.88 21.42 7.93
N TYR A 136 -3.63 20.25 8.47
CA TYR A 136 -4.58 19.58 9.35
C TYR A 136 -4.64 20.22 10.72
N ASN A 137 -5.85 20.42 11.23
CA ASN A 137 -6.15 20.84 12.58
C ASN A 137 -6.69 19.66 13.39
N ASN A 138 -5.83 19.08 14.23
CA ASN A 138 -6.19 17.90 15.03
C ASN A 138 -7.29 18.16 16.09
N THR A 139 -7.50 19.40 16.50
CA THR A 139 -8.53 19.73 17.51
C THR A 139 -9.93 19.76 16.90
N GLY A 140 -10.04 20.23 15.67
CA GLY A 140 -11.32 20.38 14.99
C GLY A 140 -11.59 19.36 13.90
N ASP A 141 -10.68 18.39 13.71
CA ASP A 141 -10.71 17.43 12.61
C ASP A 141 -11.03 18.11 11.27
N SER A 142 -10.25 19.12 10.93
CA SER A 142 -10.50 19.96 9.77
C SER A 142 -9.20 20.38 9.07
N TRP A 143 -9.31 20.80 7.83
CA TRP A 143 -8.19 21.30 7.05
C TRP A 143 -8.29 22.81 6.86
N GLY A 144 -7.28 23.52 7.33
CA GLY A 144 -7.13 24.96 7.10
C GLY A 144 -6.28 25.23 5.85
N SER A 145 -6.69 26.16 4.99
CA SER A 145 -5.90 26.54 3.82
C SER A 145 -4.55 27.11 4.24
N ALA A 146 -3.46 26.55 3.70
CA ALA A 146 -2.10 27.02 3.91
C ALA A 146 -1.57 27.75 2.67
N LEU A 147 -1.87 27.24 1.46
CA LEU A 147 -1.40 27.81 0.20
C LEU A 147 -2.36 27.45 -0.93
N THR A 148 -2.52 28.38 -1.89
CA THR A 148 -2.95 28.07 -3.25
C THR A 148 -1.75 28.23 -4.15
N GLN A 149 -1.34 27.17 -4.83
CA GLN A 149 -0.21 27.20 -5.76
C GLN A 149 -0.51 28.23 -6.87
N SER A 150 0.48 29.00 -7.27
CA SER A 150 0.31 29.99 -8.35
C SER A 150 0.32 29.36 -9.75
N ALA A 151 1.02 28.23 -9.89
CA ALA A 151 1.06 27.44 -11.11
C ALA A 151 -0.06 26.39 -11.10
N THR A 152 -0.38 25.83 -12.26
CA THR A 152 -1.38 24.75 -12.41
C THR A 152 -0.76 23.36 -12.32
N ASP A 153 0.55 23.29 -12.14
CA ASP A 153 1.34 22.06 -12.11
C ASP A 153 0.90 21.15 -10.95
N GLN A 154 0.68 19.89 -11.24
CA GLN A 154 0.22 18.93 -10.25
C GLN A 154 1.34 18.49 -9.30
N VAL A 155 1.08 18.40 -8.00
CA VAL A 155 2.04 17.87 -7.03
C VAL A 155 2.23 16.38 -7.25
N THR A 156 3.49 15.98 -7.36
CA THR A 156 3.90 14.61 -7.70
C THR A 156 4.64 13.89 -6.59
N ASP A 157 5.32 14.65 -5.71
CA ASP A 157 6.14 14.07 -4.64
C ASP A 157 6.36 15.06 -3.50
N SER A 158 6.81 14.56 -2.34
CA SER A 158 7.16 15.42 -1.21
C SER A 158 8.23 14.82 -0.31
N VAL A 159 9.07 15.66 0.26
CA VAL A 159 10.12 15.25 1.19
C VAL A 159 10.37 16.31 2.26
N VAL A 160 10.92 15.88 3.39
CA VAL A 160 11.46 16.78 4.42
C VAL A 160 12.97 16.83 4.30
N PHE A 161 13.51 18.02 4.14
CA PHE A 161 14.92 18.27 3.94
C PHE A 161 15.46 19.26 4.99
N THR A 162 16.62 18.97 5.56
CA THR A 162 17.36 19.92 6.42
C THR A 162 18.60 20.39 5.67
N ASP A 163 18.68 21.68 5.41
CA ASP A 163 19.76 22.27 4.64
C ASP A 163 21.08 22.38 5.46
N ALA A 164 22.15 22.77 4.80
CA ALA A 164 23.45 22.97 5.42
C ALA A 164 23.46 24.05 6.52
N GLY A 165 22.49 24.96 6.52
CA GLY A 165 22.26 25.95 7.57
C GLY A 165 21.52 25.40 8.79
N GLY A 166 21.08 24.16 8.76
CA GLY A 166 20.32 23.51 9.84
C GLY A 166 18.83 23.85 9.84
N THR A 167 18.33 24.49 8.79
CA THR A 167 16.89 24.78 8.64
C THR A 167 16.19 23.61 7.97
N THR A 168 15.12 23.15 8.59
CA THR A 168 14.30 22.04 8.05
C THR A 168 13.15 22.59 7.22
N TYR A 169 13.01 22.10 6.00
CA TYR A 169 11.99 22.46 5.04
C TYR A 169 11.11 21.27 4.69
N LEU A 170 9.84 21.54 4.47
CA LEU A 170 8.95 20.64 3.73
C LEU A 170 8.98 21.09 2.28
N VAL A 171 9.28 20.17 1.38
CA VAL A 171 9.44 20.39 -0.04
C VAL A 171 8.42 19.55 -0.79
N PHE A 172 7.71 20.15 -1.75
CA PHE A 172 6.80 19.49 -2.68
C PHE A 172 7.28 19.70 -4.11
N ALA A 173 7.51 18.60 -4.82
CA ALA A 173 7.75 18.64 -6.26
C ALA A 173 6.42 18.73 -7.01
N HIS A 174 6.38 19.48 -8.09
CA HIS A 174 5.20 19.59 -8.93
C HIS A 174 5.58 19.57 -10.41
N TYR A 175 4.78 18.87 -11.18
CA TYR A 175 4.98 18.71 -12.62
C TYR A 175 3.67 18.38 -13.33
N ASP A 176 3.44 19.02 -14.45
CA ASP A 176 2.51 18.61 -15.49
C ASP A 176 2.98 19.09 -16.86
N THR A 177 2.13 19.02 -17.87
CA THR A 177 2.45 19.51 -19.24
C THR A 177 2.55 21.03 -19.34
N ASN A 178 2.16 21.78 -18.30
CA ASN A 178 2.14 23.24 -18.29
C ASN A 178 3.36 23.82 -17.58
N GLY A 179 3.99 23.05 -16.68
CA GLY A 179 5.12 23.52 -15.92
C GLY A 179 5.70 22.47 -14.97
N SER A 180 6.77 22.86 -14.31
CA SER A 180 7.45 22.04 -13.30
C SER A 180 8.20 22.92 -12.32
N GLY A 181 8.49 22.39 -11.15
CA GLY A 181 9.25 23.07 -10.12
C GLY A 181 9.10 22.40 -8.76
N TYR A 182 9.42 23.13 -7.71
CA TYR A 182 9.13 22.70 -6.36
C TYR A 182 8.75 23.87 -5.46
N THR A 183 7.94 23.59 -4.46
CA THR A 183 7.51 24.58 -3.47
C THR A 183 7.95 24.13 -2.09
N TYR A 184 8.45 25.05 -1.28
CA TYR A 184 9.00 24.72 0.03
C TYR A 184 8.63 25.74 1.11
N SER A 185 8.67 25.28 2.37
CA SER A 185 8.49 26.11 3.56
C SER A 185 9.23 25.50 4.76
N SER A 186 9.76 26.35 5.62
CA SER A 186 10.36 25.95 6.90
C SER A 186 9.40 26.12 8.09
N ASP A 187 8.36 26.94 7.94
CA ASP A 187 7.43 27.29 9.02
C ASP A 187 5.98 26.84 8.75
N GLY A 188 5.72 26.33 7.54
CA GLY A 188 4.39 25.89 7.12
C GLY A 188 3.40 27.04 6.87
N SER A 189 3.87 28.28 6.91
CA SER A 189 3.05 29.49 6.72
C SER A 189 3.51 30.31 5.54
N SER A 190 4.81 30.43 5.36
CA SER A 190 5.47 31.16 4.28
C SER A 190 6.00 30.17 3.26
N TRP A 191 5.47 30.20 2.04
CA TRP A 191 5.81 29.25 0.99
C TRP A 191 6.53 29.96 -0.16
N THR A 192 7.59 29.36 -0.62
CA THR A 192 8.39 29.83 -1.77
C THR A 192 8.35 28.77 -2.87
N THR A 193 8.14 29.21 -4.10
CA THR A 193 8.18 28.34 -5.28
C THR A 193 9.47 28.59 -6.05
N ASP A 194 10.17 27.53 -6.38
CA ASP A 194 11.31 27.51 -7.27
C ASP A 194 10.90 26.89 -8.62
N THR A 195 11.47 27.44 -9.71
CA THR A 195 11.13 27.04 -11.08
C THR A 195 12.11 26.03 -11.68
N THR A 196 13.04 25.51 -10.89
CA THR A 196 13.94 24.43 -11.32
C THR A 196 13.12 23.19 -11.66
N ASP A 197 13.24 22.70 -12.88
CA ASP A 197 12.45 21.58 -13.39
C ASP A 197 12.60 20.36 -12.48
N THR A 198 11.51 19.99 -11.82
CA THR A 198 11.51 18.98 -10.77
C THR A 198 10.22 18.18 -10.82
N LYS A 199 10.36 16.89 -11.09
CA LYS A 199 9.23 15.95 -11.09
C LYS A 199 9.18 15.12 -9.82
N TYR A 200 10.32 14.66 -9.31
CA TYR A 200 10.45 13.90 -8.08
C TYR A 200 11.62 14.38 -7.25
N VAL A 201 11.54 14.19 -5.94
CA VAL A 201 12.55 14.62 -4.98
C VAL A 201 12.90 13.51 -4.00
N THR A 202 14.14 13.51 -3.51
CA THR A 202 14.60 12.64 -2.43
C THR A 202 15.68 13.36 -1.61
N VAL A 203 15.99 12.83 -0.42
CA VAL A 203 17.07 13.36 0.41
C VAL A 203 18.13 12.29 0.60
N TRP A 204 19.37 12.64 0.31
CA TRP A 204 20.53 11.77 0.53
C TRP A 204 21.78 12.58 0.72
N ASP A 205 22.67 12.13 1.62
CA ASP A 205 23.98 12.72 1.88
C ASP A 205 23.89 14.22 2.18
N GLU A 206 22.96 14.58 3.09
CA GLU A 206 22.69 15.96 3.52
C GLU A 206 22.33 16.93 2.36
N ARG A 207 21.81 16.38 1.27
CA ARG A 207 21.41 17.11 0.07
C ARG A 207 19.95 16.82 -0.28
N LEU A 208 19.29 17.83 -0.77
CA LEU A 208 18.07 17.66 -1.54
C LEU A 208 18.44 17.26 -2.96
N TRP A 209 17.87 16.19 -3.45
CA TRP A 209 18.03 15.73 -4.82
C TRP A 209 16.70 15.82 -5.54
N GLY A 210 16.72 16.30 -6.77
CA GLY A 210 15.57 16.35 -7.63
C GLY A 210 15.89 15.81 -9.02
N ILE A 211 14.88 15.27 -9.69
CA ILE A 211 14.96 14.85 -11.07
C ILE A 211 13.88 15.53 -11.90
N SER A 212 14.28 16.06 -13.06
CA SER A 212 13.37 16.71 -13.99
C SER A 212 12.53 15.68 -14.77
N HIS A 213 11.52 16.16 -15.48
CA HIS A 213 10.72 15.31 -16.37
C HIS A 213 11.53 14.74 -17.55
N VAL A 214 12.60 15.43 -17.96
CA VAL A 214 13.51 14.99 -19.02
C VAL A 214 14.67 14.13 -18.49
N GLY A 215 14.67 13.79 -17.21
CA GLY A 215 15.69 12.93 -16.59
C GLY A 215 16.96 13.63 -16.15
N GLN A 216 17.00 14.97 -16.08
CA GLN A 216 18.12 15.70 -15.50
C GLN A 216 18.09 15.61 -13.99
N LEU A 217 19.11 14.98 -13.39
CA LEU A 217 19.33 14.97 -11.94
C LEU A 217 20.04 16.25 -11.51
N TRP A 218 19.61 16.80 -10.38
CA TRP A 218 20.25 17.94 -9.72
C TRP A 218 20.28 17.73 -8.20
N TYR A 219 21.14 18.45 -7.50
CA TYR A 219 21.17 18.48 -6.03
C TYR A 219 21.35 19.88 -5.49
N ALA A 220 20.93 20.09 -4.22
CA ALA A 220 21.17 21.31 -3.47
C ALA A 220 21.57 20.96 -2.02
N THR A 221 22.60 21.62 -1.50
CA THR A 221 22.94 21.60 -0.05
C THR A 221 22.24 22.69 0.73
N THR A 222 21.89 23.76 0.04
CA THR A 222 21.05 24.86 0.54
C THR A 222 19.92 25.04 -0.44
N ILE A 223 18.71 25.14 0.05
CA ILE A 223 17.53 25.25 -0.81
C ILE A 223 17.60 26.50 -1.70
N GLY A 224 17.24 26.37 -2.97
CA GLY A 224 17.36 27.45 -3.97
C GLY A 224 18.77 27.61 -4.56
N THR A 225 19.66 26.59 -4.42
CA THR A 225 21.01 26.60 -4.99
C THR A 225 21.33 25.28 -5.68
N GLU A 226 20.56 24.96 -6.72
CA GLU A 226 20.62 23.69 -7.43
C GLU A 226 21.85 23.57 -8.32
N VAL A 227 22.45 22.39 -8.32
CA VAL A 227 23.58 22.03 -9.17
C VAL A 227 23.20 20.81 -9.98
N ASN A 228 23.26 20.91 -11.30
CA ASN A 228 23.04 19.78 -12.19
C ASN A 228 24.14 18.72 -12.02
N ASP A 229 23.75 17.46 -12.01
CA ASP A 229 24.65 16.32 -11.85
C ASP A 229 24.54 15.36 -13.02
N ALA A 230 23.66 14.39 -12.98
CA ALA A 230 23.56 13.30 -13.95
C ALA A 230 22.37 13.44 -14.90
N VAL A 231 22.44 12.76 -16.02
CA VAL A 231 21.33 12.68 -16.99
C VAL A 231 20.89 11.22 -17.14
N LEU A 232 19.59 11.01 -17.11
CA LEU A 232 18.98 9.72 -17.42
C LEU A 232 18.77 9.63 -18.95
N PRO A 233 19.38 8.64 -19.63
CA PRO A 233 19.33 8.55 -21.08
C PRO A 233 18.02 7.91 -21.57
N LEU A 234 16.88 8.50 -21.27
CA LEU A 234 15.56 7.96 -21.59
C LEU A 234 14.64 9.01 -22.20
N PRO A 235 13.55 8.57 -22.87
CA PRO A 235 12.53 9.49 -23.37
C PRO A 235 11.91 10.36 -22.28
N ASP A 236 11.55 11.57 -22.65
CA ASP A 236 10.87 12.53 -21.79
C ASP A 236 9.64 11.90 -21.10
N GLY A 237 9.48 12.18 -19.83
CA GLY A 237 8.34 11.74 -19.06
C GLY A 237 8.38 10.30 -18.53
N SER A 238 9.41 9.52 -18.90
CA SER A 238 9.53 8.12 -18.48
C SER A 238 9.86 7.95 -16.98
N VAL A 239 10.43 8.96 -16.32
CA VAL A 239 10.75 8.93 -14.89
C VAL A 239 9.47 8.86 -14.06
N THR A 240 9.41 7.88 -13.16
CA THR A 240 8.24 7.61 -12.31
C THR A 240 8.52 7.76 -10.83
N ALA A 241 9.78 7.66 -10.39
CA ALA A 241 10.17 7.92 -9.00
C ALA A 241 11.68 8.14 -8.87
N LEU A 242 12.07 8.80 -7.77
CA LEU A 242 13.46 8.97 -7.34
C LEU A 242 13.61 8.51 -5.89
N PHE A 243 14.57 7.65 -5.59
CA PHE A 243 14.77 7.14 -4.23
C PHE A 243 16.21 6.70 -3.97
N VAL A 244 16.53 6.44 -2.73
CA VAL A 244 17.84 5.97 -2.29
C VAL A 244 17.79 4.51 -1.86
N ALA A 245 18.69 3.70 -2.41
CA ALA A 245 18.87 2.32 -2.01
C ALA A 245 20.36 1.95 -1.99
N ARG A 246 20.72 0.83 -1.33
CA ARG A 246 22.10 0.36 -1.35
C ARG A 246 22.37 -0.41 -2.64
N ASN A 247 23.50 -0.14 -3.28
CA ASN A 247 23.97 -0.92 -4.42
C ASN A 247 24.56 -2.28 -3.99
N ALA A 248 25.06 -3.07 -4.93
CA ALA A 248 25.66 -4.38 -4.66
C ALA A 248 26.90 -4.34 -3.73
N ALA A 249 27.57 -3.21 -3.63
CA ALA A 249 28.68 -3.00 -2.70
C ALA A 249 28.21 -2.54 -1.29
N GLY A 250 26.90 -2.41 -1.06
CA GLY A 250 26.32 -1.93 0.20
C GLY A 250 26.35 -0.40 0.35
N ILE A 251 26.74 0.33 -0.68
CA ILE A 251 26.86 1.79 -0.68
C ILE A 251 25.50 2.38 -1.06
N PRO A 252 24.95 3.32 -0.27
CA PRO A 252 23.73 4.04 -0.67
C PRO A 252 23.99 4.88 -1.92
N ILE A 253 23.15 4.74 -2.90
CA ILE A 253 23.16 5.55 -4.12
C ILE A 253 21.72 5.92 -4.51
N ILE A 254 21.59 6.86 -5.43
CA ILE A 254 20.29 7.27 -5.96
C ILE A 254 19.88 6.32 -7.07
N TYR A 255 18.59 5.99 -7.09
CA TYR A 255 17.95 5.25 -8.16
C TYR A 255 16.81 6.07 -8.74
N ALA A 256 16.68 6.02 -10.05
CA ALA A 256 15.52 6.51 -10.78
C ALA A 256 14.70 5.32 -11.29
N ALA A 257 13.45 5.23 -10.90
CA ALA A 257 12.52 4.31 -11.51
C ALA A 257 11.89 4.94 -12.75
N THR A 258 11.53 4.09 -13.69
CA THR A 258 10.91 4.49 -14.95
C THR A 258 9.70 3.62 -15.22
N THR A 259 8.97 3.92 -16.27
CA THR A 259 7.83 3.09 -16.70
C THR A 259 8.23 1.65 -17.03
N GLU A 260 9.51 1.36 -17.29
CA GLU A 260 9.96 0.05 -17.80
C GLU A 260 11.07 -0.59 -16.97
N GLY A 261 11.78 0.17 -16.14
CA GLY A 261 12.93 -0.38 -15.42
C GLY A 261 13.49 0.54 -14.35
N LEU A 262 14.58 0.10 -13.76
CA LEU A 262 15.29 0.78 -12.69
C LEU A 262 16.70 1.15 -13.14
N PHE A 263 17.08 2.40 -12.88
CA PHE A 263 18.38 2.98 -13.22
C PHE A 263 19.11 3.42 -11.97
N ALA A 264 20.40 3.12 -11.89
CA ALA A 264 21.26 3.46 -10.78
C ALA A 264 22.17 4.66 -11.15
N HIS A 265 22.27 5.63 -10.26
CA HIS A 265 23.19 6.75 -10.44
C HIS A 265 24.64 6.31 -10.29
N ASN A 266 25.45 6.61 -11.28
CA ASN A 266 26.90 6.45 -11.26
C ASN A 266 27.56 7.82 -11.14
N ALA A 267 28.06 8.15 -9.96
CA ALA A 267 28.69 9.44 -9.68
C ALA A 267 30.00 9.66 -10.46
N ASP A 268 30.72 8.60 -10.83
CA ASP A 268 32.00 8.71 -11.52
C ASP A 268 31.83 9.23 -12.97
N ASN A 269 30.70 8.89 -13.58
CA ASN A 269 30.38 9.24 -14.96
C ASN A 269 29.32 10.35 -15.07
N ALA A 270 28.74 10.78 -13.95
CA ALA A 270 27.58 11.68 -13.91
C ALA A 270 26.44 11.20 -14.85
N MET A 271 26.11 9.92 -14.77
CA MET A 271 25.11 9.25 -15.60
C MET A 271 24.29 8.24 -14.79
N PHE A 272 23.14 7.90 -15.33
CA PHE A 272 22.38 6.75 -14.86
C PHE A 272 22.69 5.51 -15.71
N GLU A 273 22.89 4.38 -15.05
CA GLU A 273 23.11 3.09 -15.65
C GLU A 273 21.91 2.17 -15.41
N GLU A 274 21.48 1.47 -16.45
CA GLU A 274 20.41 0.50 -16.35
C GLU A 274 20.81 -0.64 -15.43
N THR A 275 19.91 -1.01 -14.52
CA THR A 275 20.07 -2.18 -13.66
C THR A 275 19.47 -3.42 -14.34
N GLN A 276 19.71 -4.59 -13.78
CA GLN A 276 19.07 -5.84 -14.24
C GLN A 276 17.58 -5.95 -13.87
N MET A 277 17.01 -4.92 -13.26
CA MET A 277 15.63 -4.93 -12.77
C MET A 277 14.70 -4.31 -13.80
N ALA A 278 14.03 -5.16 -14.58
CA ALA A 278 12.96 -4.74 -15.48
C ALA A 278 11.63 -4.71 -14.72
N PHE A 279 10.79 -3.74 -15.02
CA PHE A 279 9.45 -3.60 -14.48
C PHE A 279 8.40 -3.87 -15.56
N PRO A 280 7.20 -4.32 -15.16
CA PRO A 280 6.03 -4.17 -16.02
C PRO A 280 5.83 -2.70 -16.36
N THR A 281 5.50 -2.36 -17.59
CA THR A 281 5.25 -0.96 -17.99
C THR A 281 4.09 -0.38 -17.19
N HIS A 282 4.39 0.59 -16.33
CA HIS A 282 3.39 1.24 -15.50
C HIS A 282 3.84 2.65 -15.09
N PRO A 283 2.94 3.65 -15.09
CA PRO A 283 3.27 5.05 -14.78
C PRO A 283 3.62 5.30 -13.31
N ASP A 284 3.30 4.39 -12.41
CA ASP A 284 3.56 4.52 -10.96
C ASP A 284 4.69 3.61 -10.46
N ASN A 285 5.48 3.02 -11.33
CA ASN A 285 6.61 2.17 -10.95
C ASN A 285 7.57 2.92 -10.02
N GLY A 286 7.94 2.29 -8.92
CA GLY A 286 8.87 2.86 -7.95
C GLY A 286 8.30 3.95 -7.05
N LYS A 287 7.09 4.44 -7.29
CA LYS A 287 6.48 5.54 -6.53
C LYS A 287 6.26 5.13 -5.06
N GLY A 288 6.75 5.95 -4.14
CA GLY A 288 6.69 5.64 -2.72
C GLY A 288 7.58 4.46 -2.30
N THR A 289 8.64 4.14 -3.06
CA THR A 289 9.66 3.17 -2.63
C THR A 289 10.14 3.49 -1.23
N VAL A 290 10.19 2.47 -0.38
CA VAL A 290 10.54 2.65 1.03
C VAL A 290 11.56 1.61 1.50
N ARG A 291 12.47 2.05 2.35
CA ARG A 291 13.28 1.14 3.15
C ARG A 291 12.51 0.77 4.41
N TRP A 292 12.20 -0.52 4.53
CA TRP A 292 11.58 -1.07 5.72
C TRP A 292 12.41 -2.24 6.24
N ARG A 293 12.82 -2.16 7.51
CA ARG A 293 13.80 -3.06 8.11
C ARG A 293 15.12 -3.06 7.29
N ASP A 294 15.59 -4.22 6.86
CA ASP A 294 16.87 -4.37 6.15
C ASP A 294 16.75 -4.38 4.62
N SER A 295 15.54 -4.16 4.09
CA SER A 295 15.28 -4.27 2.67
C SER A 295 14.64 -3.01 2.11
N VAL A 296 14.80 -2.81 0.81
CA VAL A 296 14.06 -1.80 0.06
C VAL A 296 12.90 -2.49 -0.65
N TYR A 297 11.74 -1.90 -0.58
CA TYR A 297 10.53 -2.38 -1.22
C TYR A 297 10.12 -1.41 -2.31
N ILE A 298 10.04 -1.92 -3.53
CA ILE A 298 9.82 -1.14 -4.75
C ILE A 298 8.49 -1.59 -5.36
N PRO A 299 7.48 -0.74 -5.44
CA PRO A 299 6.25 -1.06 -6.14
C PRO A 299 6.48 -1.06 -7.65
N ALA A 300 5.92 -2.04 -8.34
CA ALA A 300 5.92 -2.08 -9.80
C ALA A 300 4.69 -2.83 -10.31
N GLY A 301 3.81 -2.13 -10.99
CA GLY A 301 2.51 -2.66 -11.40
C GLY A 301 1.71 -3.12 -10.17
N ASN A 302 1.23 -4.35 -10.20
CA ASN A 302 0.44 -4.96 -9.10
C ASN A 302 1.31 -5.64 -8.04
N GLY A 303 2.63 -5.64 -8.21
CA GLY A 303 3.57 -6.32 -7.33
C GLY A 303 4.42 -5.36 -6.53
N ILE A 304 5.04 -5.89 -5.49
CA ILE A 304 6.06 -5.21 -4.72
C ILE A 304 7.30 -6.08 -4.75
N TYR A 305 8.40 -5.48 -5.20
CA TYR A 305 9.70 -6.14 -5.25
C TYR A 305 10.47 -5.86 -3.96
N LYS A 306 10.82 -6.91 -3.26
CA LYS A 306 11.76 -6.84 -2.15
C LYS A 306 13.17 -6.92 -2.71
N TYR A 307 13.92 -5.84 -2.58
CA TYR A 307 15.30 -5.74 -3.02
C TYR A 307 16.22 -5.89 -1.80
N ILE A 308 16.98 -6.98 -1.78
CA ILE A 308 18.01 -7.24 -0.76
C ILE A 308 19.35 -7.17 -1.45
N ASN A 309 20.20 -6.31 -0.94
CA ASN A 309 21.54 -6.22 -1.44
C ASN A 309 22.41 -7.36 -0.88
N GLY A 310 22.87 -8.23 -1.75
CA GLY A 310 23.78 -9.31 -1.42
C GLY A 310 25.21 -9.00 -1.85
N SER A 311 26.21 -9.68 -1.28
CA SER A 311 27.63 -9.46 -1.57
C SER A 311 28.03 -9.72 -3.02
N ASN A 312 27.25 -10.46 -3.80
CA ASN A 312 27.56 -10.85 -5.18
C ASN A 312 26.43 -10.59 -6.19
N ALA A 313 25.22 -10.41 -5.74
CA ALA A 313 24.07 -10.09 -6.58
C ALA A 313 22.91 -9.56 -5.73
N ALA A 314 22.13 -8.68 -6.29
CA ALA A 314 20.86 -8.26 -5.70
C ALA A 314 19.88 -9.45 -5.71
N VAL A 315 19.25 -9.71 -4.58
CA VAL A 315 18.15 -10.66 -4.51
C VAL A 315 16.85 -9.89 -4.68
N ILE A 316 16.10 -10.24 -5.72
CA ILE A 316 14.83 -9.63 -6.05
C ILE A 316 13.75 -10.69 -5.81
N THR A 317 12.81 -10.39 -4.94
CA THR A 317 11.69 -11.27 -4.64
C THR A 317 10.38 -10.48 -4.68
N VAL A 318 9.41 -10.99 -5.41
CA VAL A 318 8.05 -10.42 -5.40
C VAL A 318 7.35 -10.88 -4.13
N VAL A 319 6.85 -9.94 -3.32
CA VAL A 319 6.22 -10.24 -2.03
C VAL A 319 4.70 -10.10 -2.01
N GLY A 320 4.10 -9.69 -3.08
CA GLY A 320 2.66 -9.55 -3.20
C GLY A 320 2.19 -8.10 -3.06
N PRO A 321 0.95 -7.82 -2.61
CA PRO A 321 -0.05 -8.72 -2.00
C PRO A 321 -0.80 -9.62 -2.99
N ASP A 322 -0.84 -9.28 -4.26
CA ASP A 322 -1.50 -10.04 -5.31
C ASP A 322 -0.49 -10.96 -5.99
N ARG A 323 -0.31 -12.13 -5.44
CA ARG A 323 0.57 -13.18 -5.96
C ARG A 323 -0.23 -14.47 -6.11
N ASP A 324 0.19 -15.36 -7.01
CA ASP A 324 -0.40 -16.68 -7.19
C ASP A 324 -1.93 -16.66 -7.35
N ASP A 325 -2.45 -15.90 -8.29
CA ASP A 325 -3.90 -15.68 -8.50
C ASP A 325 -4.62 -14.89 -7.39
N GLY A 326 -3.92 -14.48 -6.41
CA GLY A 326 -4.09 -13.51 -5.40
C GLY A 326 -5.47 -13.11 -4.93
N LEU A 327 -5.76 -11.85 -5.07
CA LEU A 327 -6.94 -11.19 -4.52
C LEU A 327 -8.19 -11.39 -5.40
N PRO A 328 -9.40 -11.22 -4.85
CA PRO A 328 -10.61 -11.10 -5.67
C PRO A 328 -10.47 -10.03 -6.77
N SER A 329 -11.09 -10.25 -7.91
CA SER A 329 -10.93 -9.37 -9.10
C SER A 329 -11.25 -7.90 -8.83
N ASP A 330 -12.24 -7.65 -7.98
CA ASP A 330 -12.66 -6.30 -7.56
C ASP A 330 -11.77 -5.67 -6.46
N LYS A 331 -10.70 -6.36 -6.04
CA LYS A 331 -9.73 -5.92 -5.03
C LYS A 331 -8.31 -5.87 -5.58
N ARG A 332 -8.13 -6.13 -6.86
CA ARG A 332 -6.83 -6.10 -7.55
C ARG A 332 -6.56 -4.72 -8.10
N GLY A 333 -5.30 -4.35 -8.15
CA GLY A 333 -4.90 -3.10 -8.74
C GLY A 333 -3.41 -2.81 -8.62
N ALA A 334 -2.98 -1.73 -9.22
CA ALA A 334 -1.61 -1.28 -9.14
C ALA A 334 -1.26 -0.82 -7.71
N ILE A 335 -0.03 -1.06 -7.32
CA ILE A 335 0.51 -0.51 -6.09
C ILE A 335 0.90 0.94 -6.36
N ARG A 336 0.14 1.86 -5.78
CA ARG A 336 0.36 3.29 -6.00
C ARG A 336 1.46 3.85 -5.12
N MET A 337 1.56 3.40 -3.89
CA MET A 337 2.50 3.95 -2.92
C MET A 337 2.74 2.99 -1.76
N LEU A 338 3.92 3.09 -1.16
CA LEU A 338 4.29 2.35 0.05
C LEU A 338 4.59 3.31 1.19
N ALA A 339 4.42 2.83 2.42
CA ALA A 339 4.90 3.50 3.62
C ALA A 339 5.36 2.47 4.65
N GLY A 340 6.52 2.72 5.27
CA GLY A 340 7.04 1.87 6.33
C GLY A 340 6.51 2.30 7.70
N THR A 341 6.00 1.36 8.48
CA THR A 341 5.69 1.57 9.89
C THR A 341 6.69 0.81 10.77
N HIS A 342 6.58 0.98 12.07
CA HIS A 342 7.41 0.22 13.00
C HIS A 342 7.21 -1.30 12.85
N ASN A 343 5.99 -1.75 12.67
CA ASN A 343 5.63 -3.17 12.66
C ASN A 343 5.36 -3.77 11.29
N GLU A 344 5.02 -2.96 10.30
CA GLU A 344 4.55 -3.42 9.01
C GLU A 344 4.86 -2.45 7.86
N LEU A 345 4.92 -3.00 6.68
CA LEU A 345 4.97 -2.25 5.43
C LEU A 345 3.54 -2.04 4.94
N LEU A 346 3.12 -0.81 4.74
CA LEU A 346 1.80 -0.47 4.20
C LEU A 346 1.88 -0.24 2.70
N ALA A 347 0.87 -0.69 1.98
CA ALA A 347 0.73 -0.51 0.54
C ALA A 347 -0.68 -0.03 0.19
N GLY A 348 -0.76 0.96 -0.68
CA GLY A 348 -1.99 1.39 -1.33
C GLY A 348 -2.20 0.64 -2.63
N LEU A 349 -3.28 -0.14 -2.71
CA LEU A 349 -3.70 -0.85 -3.91
C LEU A 349 -4.82 -0.06 -4.57
N ASP A 350 -4.55 0.40 -5.76
CA ASP A 350 -5.53 1.10 -6.59
C ASP A 350 -6.29 0.11 -7.47
N ALA A 351 -7.45 -0.30 -7.01
CA ALA A 351 -8.36 -1.14 -7.77
C ALA A 351 -9.35 -0.32 -8.63
N GLN A 352 -8.98 0.90 -8.97
CA GLN A 352 -9.73 1.71 -9.92
C GLN A 352 -9.87 0.99 -11.25
N THR A 353 -10.96 1.22 -11.94
CA THR A 353 -11.21 0.66 -13.27
C THR A 353 -10.06 0.95 -14.21
N ALA A 354 -9.60 -0.05 -14.94
CA ALA A 354 -8.74 0.19 -16.09
C ALA A 354 -9.42 1.21 -17.02
N PRO A 355 -8.74 2.25 -17.46
CA PRO A 355 -9.35 3.26 -18.34
C PRO A 355 -10.02 2.57 -19.52
N SER A 356 -11.24 2.99 -19.85
CA SER A 356 -12.03 2.43 -20.95
C SER A 356 -11.36 2.52 -22.33
N THR A 357 -10.25 3.22 -22.40
CA THR A 357 -9.43 3.43 -23.61
C THR A 357 -8.25 2.46 -23.72
N ILE A 358 -8.00 1.59 -22.73
CA ILE A 358 -6.97 0.57 -22.88
C ILE A 358 -7.52 -0.52 -23.81
N SER A 359 -7.02 -0.52 -25.04
CA SER A 359 -7.22 -1.61 -25.99
C SER A 359 -6.60 -2.90 -25.40
N SER A 360 -7.16 -4.06 -25.73
CA SER A 360 -6.56 -5.36 -25.38
C SER A 360 -5.12 -5.53 -25.93
N THR A 361 -4.73 -4.71 -26.90
CA THR A 361 -3.39 -4.61 -27.45
C THR A 361 -2.46 -3.71 -26.61
N ASP A 362 -3.01 -2.81 -25.80
CA ASP A 362 -2.26 -1.88 -24.96
C ASP A 362 -2.07 -2.39 -23.54
N MET A 363 -2.76 -3.48 -23.19
CA MET A 363 -2.54 -4.16 -21.92
C MET A 363 -1.16 -4.79 -21.93
N PRO A 364 -0.26 -4.44 -21.01
CA PRO A 364 0.99 -5.14 -20.87
C PRO A 364 0.71 -6.64 -20.75
N TYR A 365 1.37 -7.44 -21.55
CA TYR A 365 1.22 -8.91 -21.56
C TYR A 365 1.24 -9.55 -20.16
N GLN A 366 1.93 -8.92 -19.23
CA GLN A 366 2.07 -9.34 -17.85
C GLN A 366 0.82 -9.17 -17.00
N TRP A 367 -0.09 -8.28 -17.36
CA TRP A 367 -1.38 -8.14 -16.66
C TRP A 367 -2.30 -9.34 -16.90
N SER A 368 -2.20 -9.96 -18.04
CA SER A 368 -3.04 -11.10 -18.41
C SER A 368 -2.44 -12.44 -17.99
N SER A 369 -1.11 -12.55 -17.88
CA SER A 369 -0.46 -13.84 -17.67
C SER A 369 -0.15 -14.18 -16.22
N HIS A 370 -0.02 -13.19 -15.34
CA HIS A 370 0.31 -13.41 -13.93
C HIS A 370 -0.89 -13.43 -12.99
N GLN A 371 -2.06 -13.05 -13.45
CA GLN A 371 -3.19 -12.78 -12.56
C GLN A 371 -4.50 -13.48 -12.93
N GLY A 372 -4.47 -14.43 -13.83
CA GLY A 372 -5.58 -15.37 -14.06
C GLY A 372 -6.93 -14.81 -14.51
N SER A 373 -7.14 -13.51 -14.44
CA SER A 373 -8.32 -12.84 -15.03
C SER A 373 -7.98 -11.40 -15.32
N PRO A 374 -8.15 -10.92 -16.54
CA PRO A 374 -8.08 -9.50 -16.80
C PRO A 374 -9.14 -8.81 -15.94
N VAL A 375 -8.78 -7.67 -15.34
CA VAL A 375 -9.80 -6.71 -14.92
C VAL A 375 -10.58 -6.40 -16.19
N ILE A 376 -11.83 -6.82 -16.26
CA ILE A 376 -12.65 -6.57 -17.44
C ILE A 376 -12.81 -5.04 -17.51
N ALA A 377 -12.44 -4.47 -18.64
CA ALA A 377 -12.61 -3.04 -18.87
C ALA A 377 -14.06 -2.66 -18.54
N GLY A 378 -14.25 -1.82 -17.53
CA GLY A 378 -15.55 -1.41 -17.05
C GLY A 378 -15.93 -1.86 -15.64
N ASP A 379 -15.22 -2.83 -15.04
CA ASP A 379 -15.49 -3.23 -13.65
C ASP A 379 -14.79 -2.26 -12.68
N SER A 380 -15.58 -1.65 -11.81
CA SER A 380 -15.06 -0.78 -10.76
C SER A 380 -14.66 -1.61 -9.55
N GLY A 381 -13.39 -1.59 -9.18
CA GLY A 381 -12.88 -2.24 -7.98
C GLY A 381 -12.85 -1.33 -6.76
N TYR A 382 -12.56 -1.93 -5.61
CA TYR A 382 -12.44 -1.25 -4.31
C TYR A 382 -10.98 -1.16 -3.90
N SER A 383 -10.46 0.04 -3.84
CA SER A 383 -9.09 0.30 -3.42
C SER A 383 -8.85 -0.08 -1.96
N LEU A 384 -7.61 -0.47 -1.64
CA LEU A 384 -7.25 -1.03 -0.34
C LEU A 384 -6.01 -0.35 0.23
N ILE A 385 -5.94 -0.27 1.55
CA ILE A 385 -4.68 -0.20 2.29
C ILE A 385 -4.40 -1.58 2.86
N ALA A 386 -3.28 -2.16 2.47
CA ALA A 386 -2.83 -3.46 2.97
C ALA A 386 -1.53 -3.33 3.77
N GLY A 387 -1.36 -4.15 4.79
CA GLY A 387 -0.16 -4.20 5.63
C GLY A 387 0.55 -5.55 5.51
N TYR A 388 1.86 -5.53 5.37
CA TYR A 388 2.74 -6.69 5.31
C TYR A 388 3.63 -6.78 6.55
N ASN A 389 3.67 -7.93 7.18
CA ASN A 389 4.39 -8.17 8.43
C ASN A 389 5.49 -9.24 8.33
N ASP A 390 6.05 -9.50 7.15
CA ASP A 390 6.97 -10.59 6.79
C ASP A 390 6.36 -12.00 6.71
N MET A 391 5.21 -12.24 7.28
CA MET A 391 4.52 -13.53 7.19
C MET A 391 3.43 -13.51 6.12
N GLY A 392 2.72 -12.39 6.01
CA GLY A 392 1.62 -12.26 5.07
C GLY A 392 1.05 -10.85 5.02
N TRP A 393 0.14 -10.65 4.09
CA TRP A 393 -0.60 -9.41 3.91
C TRP A 393 -1.94 -9.47 4.62
N GLU A 394 -2.37 -8.36 5.16
CA GLU A 394 -3.70 -8.18 5.73
C GLU A 394 -4.29 -6.85 5.28
N VAL A 395 -5.60 -6.81 5.04
CA VAL A 395 -6.28 -5.57 4.70
C VAL A 395 -6.43 -4.72 5.95
N LYS A 396 -5.96 -3.47 5.89
CA LYS A 396 -6.16 -2.49 6.96
C LYS A 396 -7.39 -1.66 6.74
N TRP A 397 -7.67 -1.36 5.49
CA TRP A 397 -8.83 -0.58 5.08
C TRP A 397 -9.23 -0.95 3.66
N GLN A 398 -10.52 -0.88 3.40
CA GLN A 398 -11.12 -1.04 2.07
C GLN A 398 -12.03 0.15 1.79
N ALA A 399 -11.95 0.68 0.58
CA ALA A 399 -12.85 1.72 0.12
C ALA A 399 -14.31 1.26 0.19
N SER A 400 -15.19 2.16 0.60
CA SER A 400 -16.64 1.94 0.62
C SER A 400 -17.26 2.15 -0.76
N THR A 401 -16.60 2.92 -1.63
CA THR A 401 -16.99 3.21 -3.01
C THR A 401 -15.98 2.63 -3.99
N SER A 402 -16.49 2.04 -5.06
CA SER A 402 -15.67 1.50 -6.14
C SER A 402 -15.23 2.59 -7.13
N GLY A 403 -14.21 2.30 -7.92
CA GLY A 403 -13.75 3.16 -9.01
C GLY A 403 -13.02 4.44 -8.58
N LYS A 404 -12.49 4.48 -7.36
CA LYS A 404 -11.73 5.60 -6.82
C LYS A 404 -10.32 5.19 -6.46
N ALA A 405 -9.35 6.03 -6.83
CA ALA A 405 -7.94 5.78 -6.63
C ALA A 405 -7.48 6.03 -5.19
N ILE A 406 -6.41 5.37 -4.78
CA ILE A 406 -5.55 5.78 -3.68
C ILE A 406 -4.36 6.52 -4.29
N ASP A 407 -4.11 7.74 -3.84
CA ASP A 407 -3.13 8.61 -4.48
C ASP A 407 -1.85 8.76 -3.67
N SER A 408 -1.95 8.77 -2.34
CA SER A 408 -0.81 8.97 -1.44
C SER A 408 -0.98 8.24 -0.12
N ILE A 409 0.13 7.83 0.51
CA ILE A 409 0.18 7.26 1.85
C ILE A 409 1.32 7.91 2.62
N HIS A 410 1.08 8.27 3.86
CA HIS A 410 2.08 8.83 4.76
C HIS A 410 1.92 8.30 6.18
N VAL A 411 3.03 7.99 6.85
CA VAL A 411 3.04 7.59 8.27
C VAL A 411 3.65 8.71 9.09
N SER A 412 2.95 9.14 10.11
CA SER A 412 3.32 10.30 10.92
C SER A 412 3.19 10.04 12.42
N GLY A 413 4.11 10.62 13.18
CA GLY A 413 3.99 10.78 14.64
C GLY A 413 3.48 12.17 15.07
N ALA A 414 2.88 12.92 14.16
CA ALA A 414 2.34 14.24 14.43
C ALA A 414 1.27 14.21 15.53
N TYR A 415 1.12 15.33 16.22
CA TYR A 415 0.13 15.51 17.30
C TYR A 415 0.26 14.50 18.43
N SER A 416 1.44 13.93 18.66
CA SER A 416 1.71 12.86 19.61
C SER A 416 0.90 11.58 19.35
N LYS A 417 0.43 11.38 18.12
CA LYS A 417 -0.30 10.20 17.66
C LYS A 417 0.45 9.53 16.53
N TYR A 418 0.57 8.21 16.60
CA TYR A 418 1.19 7.44 15.53
C TYR A 418 0.11 6.97 14.56
N ARG A 419 0.10 7.53 13.35
CA ARG A 419 -0.97 7.38 12.38
C ARG A 419 -0.45 7.09 10.98
N VAL A 420 -1.20 6.32 10.24
CA VAL A 420 -1.16 6.31 8.78
C VAL A 420 -2.23 7.25 8.24
N TRP A 421 -1.85 8.00 7.23
CA TRP A 421 -2.69 8.90 6.46
C TRP A 421 -2.69 8.44 5.01
N TRP A 422 -3.83 8.50 4.34
CA TRP A 422 -3.89 8.22 2.90
C TRP A 422 -4.95 9.06 2.22
N GLY A 423 -4.69 9.37 0.94
CA GLY A 423 -5.64 9.99 0.05
C GLY A 423 -6.47 8.94 -0.66
N HIS A 424 -7.77 9.10 -0.67
CA HIS A 424 -8.69 8.30 -1.47
C HIS A 424 -9.75 9.21 -2.07
N ASN A 425 -9.75 9.31 -3.41
CA ASN A 425 -10.51 10.34 -4.08
C ASN A 425 -10.06 11.74 -3.62
N ASP A 426 -10.96 12.58 -3.16
CA ASP A 426 -10.70 13.92 -2.64
C ASP A 426 -10.69 14.00 -1.10
N ILE A 427 -10.65 12.85 -0.43
CA ILE A 427 -10.72 12.74 1.02
C ILE A 427 -9.41 12.17 1.57
N VAL A 428 -8.89 12.81 2.62
CA VAL A 428 -7.81 12.23 3.41
C VAL A 428 -8.39 11.42 4.55
N HIS A 429 -7.98 10.17 4.63
CA HIS A 429 -8.31 9.26 5.72
C HIS A 429 -7.12 9.11 6.65
N PHE A 430 -7.38 8.71 7.88
CA PHE A 430 -6.33 8.29 8.80
C PHE A 430 -6.77 7.15 9.70
N MET A 431 -5.76 6.44 10.24
CA MET A 431 -5.96 5.39 11.24
C MET A 431 -4.83 5.46 12.27
N ASP A 432 -5.19 5.37 13.54
CA ASP A 432 -4.21 5.21 14.60
C ASP A 432 -3.54 3.82 14.51
N LEU A 433 -2.22 3.79 14.67
CA LEU A 433 -1.42 2.57 14.56
C LEU A 433 -0.83 2.20 15.92
N PRO A 434 -0.78 0.89 16.28
CA PRO A 434 0.00 0.44 17.42
C PRO A 434 1.49 0.62 17.13
N LYS A 435 2.19 1.37 17.96
CA LYS A 435 3.61 1.67 17.76
C LYS A 435 4.52 0.57 18.33
N ASP A 436 4.34 0.26 19.60
CA ASP A 436 5.29 -0.56 20.36
C ASP A 436 4.67 -1.87 20.88
N VAL A 437 3.41 -2.11 20.61
CA VAL A 437 2.67 -3.27 21.10
C VAL A 437 2.14 -4.12 19.95
N ILE A 438 2.20 -5.43 20.15
CA ILE A 438 1.64 -6.37 19.19
C ILE A 438 0.12 -6.40 19.28
N ASN A 439 -0.42 -6.18 20.48
CA ASN A 439 -1.85 -6.20 20.74
C ASN A 439 -2.46 -4.79 20.65
N PRO A 440 -3.25 -4.48 19.62
CA PRO A 440 -3.85 -3.16 19.47
C PRO A 440 -4.77 -2.75 20.64
N SER A 441 -5.32 -3.71 21.38
CA SER A 441 -6.18 -3.41 22.54
C SER A 441 -5.45 -2.77 23.71
N GLU A 442 -4.12 -2.77 23.69
CA GLU A 442 -3.29 -2.08 24.68
C GLU A 442 -3.04 -0.60 24.34
N VAL A 443 -3.49 -0.17 23.17
CA VAL A 443 -3.40 1.23 22.71
C VAL A 443 -4.73 1.91 22.94
N SER A 444 -4.77 2.89 23.80
CA SER A 444 -6.02 3.56 24.23
C SER A 444 -6.76 4.27 23.08
N GLU A 445 -6.01 4.73 22.08
CA GLU A 445 -6.54 5.45 20.93
C GLU A 445 -6.96 4.52 19.79
N PHE A 446 -6.57 3.24 19.85
CA PHE A 446 -6.90 2.30 18.77
C PHE A 446 -8.36 1.88 18.89
N ALA A 447 -9.15 2.24 17.89
CA ALA A 447 -10.54 1.82 17.76
C ALA A 447 -10.68 0.70 16.73
N TYR A 448 -11.63 -0.18 16.95
CA TYR A 448 -11.97 -1.26 16.04
C TYR A 448 -13.18 -0.89 15.18
N ALA A 449 -13.18 -1.35 13.95
CA ALA A 449 -14.38 -1.32 13.11
C ALA A 449 -15.48 -2.23 13.69
N LEU A 450 -16.72 -1.91 13.40
CA LEU A 450 -17.87 -2.66 13.93
C LEU A 450 -18.01 -4.06 13.34
N GLN A 451 -17.40 -4.31 12.18
CA GLN A 451 -17.49 -5.59 11.48
C GLN A 451 -16.21 -5.85 10.66
N GLY A 452 -15.96 -7.12 10.36
CA GLY A 452 -14.93 -7.57 9.46
C GLY A 452 -15.46 -8.73 8.61
N VAL A 453 -14.87 -8.88 7.42
CA VAL A 453 -15.16 -9.97 6.49
C VAL A 453 -13.98 -10.93 6.48
N HIS A 454 -14.24 -12.22 6.44
CA HIS A 454 -13.22 -13.24 6.29
C HIS A 454 -13.72 -14.32 5.34
N GLU A 455 -13.00 -14.49 4.23
CA GLU A 455 -13.31 -15.47 3.20
C GLU A 455 -12.16 -16.47 3.08
N THR A 456 -12.50 -17.73 3.29
CA THR A 456 -11.54 -18.83 3.15
C THR A 456 -11.39 -19.24 1.70
N PRO A 457 -10.27 -19.87 1.31
CA PRO A 457 -10.19 -20.58 0.04
C PRO A 457 -11.25 -21.68 -0.04
N TRP A 458 -11.53 -22.14 -1.24
CA TRP A 458 -12.42 -23.26 -1.43
C TRP A 458 -11.82 -24.52 -0.83
N PHE A 459 -12.65 -25.20 -0.06
CA PHE A 459 -12.28 -26.44 0.58
C PHE A 459 -12.64 -27.64 -0.30
N ASN A 460 -11.67 -28.44 -0.67
CA ASN A 460 -11.85 -29.62 -1.49
C ASN A 460 -11.78 -30.96 -0.73
N ALA A 461 -11.69 -30.94 0.58
CA ALA A 461 -11.59 -32.12 1.43
C ALA A 461 -10.47 -33.12 1.03
N GLY A 462 -9.43 -32.63 0.32
CA GLY A 462 -8.37 -33.46 -0.22
C GLY A 462 -8.77 -34.30 -1.46
N GLN A 463 -9.92 -34.02 -2.05
CA GLN A 463 -10.45 -34.76 -3.20
C GLN A 463 -10.84 -33.75 -4.31
N SER A 464 -9.89 -33.38 -5.14
CA SER A 464 -10.07 -32.37 -6.19
C SER A 464 -11.00 -32.80 -7.32
N GLU A 465 -11.12 -34.11 -7.55
CA GLU A 465 -11.81 -34.68 -8.72
C GLU A 465 -13.23 -35.17 -8.43
N VAL A 466 -13.72 -35.00 -7.21
CA VAL A 466 -15.05 -35.49 -6.82
C VAL A 466 -16.00 -34.30 -6.61
N ASP A 467 -17.13 -34.36 -7.27
CA ASP A 467 -18.23 -33.41 -7.02
C ASP A 467 -18.62 -33.46 -5.55
N LYS A 468 -18.62 -32.31 -4.91
CA LYS A 468 -18.86 -32.17 -3.47
C LYS A 468 -20.16 -31.43 -3.24
N LEU A 469 -21.07 -32.10 -2.59
CA LEU A 469 -22.29 -31.50 -2.11
C LEU A 469 -22.09 -31.05 -0.65
N ALA A 470 -22.03 -29.75 -0.42
CA ALA A 470 -22.17 -29.21 0.91
C ALA A 470 -23.64 -29.26 1.30
N LEU A 471 -23.99 -30.13 2.21
CA LEU A 471 -25.31 -30.15 2.83
C LEU A 471 -25.29 -29.19 4.03
N ASN A 472 -26.12 -28.17 3.99
CA ASN A 472 -26.34 -27.25 5.11
C ASN A 472 -27.09 -27.95 6.25
#